data_c2a244f27a849eebfa04f17c35a7f14f
#
_entry.id   c2a244f27a849eebfa04f17c35a7f14f
#
_cell.length_a   1.000
_cell.length_b   1.000
_cell.length_c   1.000
_cell.angle_alpha   90.00
_cell.angle_beta   90.00
_cell.angle_gamma   90.00
#
_symmetry.space_group_name_H-M   'P 1'
#
loop_
_entity.id
_entity.type
_entity.pdbx_description
1 polymer ?
#
loop_
_entity_poly.entity_id
_entity_poly.type
_entity_poly.pdbx_seq_one_letter_code
_entity_poly.pdbx_strand_id
1 'polypeptide(L)'
;MATHPNAAALERFYRAFGACDAATMNELYAPDATFSDPAFGTLDGEQVRAMWTMLTSQATDLKITASDITADDAQGSAHWRAEYTFSAPGRHVVNEIDATFRFRDGKVVEHHDRFSFWRWSRQALGPAALVMGSNPLGHALVTRRARGRLDAFMAKSA
;
A
#
# COMPACT_ATOMS: atom_id res chain seq x y z
N MET A 1 -27.40 11.44 4.02
CA MET A 1 -26.70 12.05 2.88
C MET A 1 -26.00 10.98 2.07
N ALA A 2 -26.07 11.09 0.76
CA ALA A 2 -25.37 10.14 -0.12
C ALA A 2 -23.86 10.38 -0.04
N THR A 3 -23.12 9.29 0.08
CA THR A 3 -21.66 9.33 0.04
C THR A 3 -21.19 9.73 -1.36
N HIS A 4 -20.17 10.58 -1.44
CA HIS A 4 -19.59 10.96 -2.73
C HIS A 4 -19.09 9.70 -3.47
N PRO A 5 -19.31 9.57 -4.80
CA PRO A 5 -18.90 8.36 -5.53
C PRO A 5 -17.42 8.00 -5.35
N ASN A 6 -16.54 8.98 -5.27
CA ASN A 6 -15.11 8.72 -5.04
C ASN A 6 -14.84 8.22 -3.63
N ALA A 7 -15.58 8.71 -2.62
CA ALA A 7 -15.48 8.17 -1.26
C ALA A 7 -15.97 6.72 -1.22
N ALA A 8 -17.07 6.42 -1.90
CA ALA A 8 -17.59 5.06 -2.01
C ALA A 8 -16.57 4.13 -2.72
N ALA A 9 -15.86 4.65 -3.73
CA ALA A 9 -14.80 3.90 -4.40
C ALA A 9 -13.64 3.57 -3.46
N LEU A 10 -13.26 4.50 -2.60
CA LEU A 10 -12.22 4.24 -1.59
C LEU A 10 -12.68 3.23 -0.54
N GLU A 11 -13.92 3.31 -0.09
CA GLU A 11 -14.48 2.30 0.83
C GLU A 11 -14.46 0.91 0.21
N ARG A 12 -14.84 0.81 -1.06
CA ARG A 12 -14.81 -0.45 -1.81
C ARG A 12 -13.38 -0.97 -1.94
N PHE A 13 -12.42 -0.09 -2.20
CA PHE A 13 -11.00 -0.44 -2.29
C PHE A 13 -10.50 -1.10 -1.00
N TYR A 14 -10.74 -0.48 0.16
CA TYR A 14 -10.25 -1.02 1.43
C TYR A 14 -11.00 -2.28 1.86
N ARG A 15 -12.27 -2.39 1.52
CA ARG A 15 -13.03 -3.63 1.75
C ARG A 15 -12.46 -4.78 0.94
N ALA A 16 -12.14 -4.53 -0.33
CA ALA A 16 -11.49 -5.50 -1.21
C ALA A 16 -10.11 -5.90 -0.70
N PHE A 17 -9.36 -4.93 -0.19
CA PHE A 17 -8.05 -5.16 0.39
C PHE A 17 -8.14 -6.15 1.57
N GLY A 18 -9.06 -5.92 2.49
CA GLY A 18 -9.30 -6.82 3.61
C GLY A 18 -9.75 -8.23 3.19
N ALA A 19 -10.37 -8.35 2.03
CA ALA A 19 -10.78 -9.62 1.43
C ALA A 19 -9.70 -10.25 0.52
N CYS A 20 -8.54 -9.60 0.39
CA CYS A 20 -7.46 -10.01 -0.52
C CYS A 20 -7.92 -10.09 -1.99
N ASP A 21 -8.81 -9.20 -2.38
CA ASP A 21 -9.37 -9.11 -3.72
C ASP A 21 -8.65 -8.03 -4.54
N ALA A 22 -7.47 -8.37 -5.06
CA ALA A 22 -6.66 -7.44 -5.81
C ALA A 22 -7.33 -6.94 -7.10
N ALA A 23 -8.14 -7.76 -7.74
CA ALA A 23 -8.84 -7.37 -8.97
C ALA A 23 -9.76 -6.17 -8.73
N THR A 24 -10.54 -6.20 -7.65
CA THR A 24 -11.40 -5.09 -7.27
C THR A 24 -10.59 -3.86 -6.85
N MET A 25 -9.51 -4.06 -6.06
CA MET A 25 -8.61 -2.96 -5.70
C MET A 25 -8.06 -2.25 -6.92
N ASN A 26 -7.61 -3.01 -7.90
CA ASN A 26 -6.94 -2.46 -9.07
C ASN A 26 -7.87 -1.70 -10.02
N GLU A 27 -9.18 -1.90 -9.92
CA GLU A 27 -10.17 -1.12 -10.67
C GLU A 27 -10.17 0.36 -10.29
N LEU A 28 -9.66 0.72 -9.12
CA LEU A 28 -9.60 2.10 -8.64
C LEU A 28 -8.68 2.97 -9.49
N TYR A 29 -7.62 2.39 -10.04
CA TYR A 29 -6.54 3.16 -10.67
C TYR A 29 -6.75 3.43 -12.14
N ALA A 30 -6.43 4.66 -12.56
CA ALA A 30 -6.26 4.99 -13.97
C ALA A 30 -5.02 4.25 -14.51
N PRO A 31 -4.96 3.97 -15.83
CA PRO A 31 -3.77 3.30 -16.40
C PRO A 31 -2.46 4.03 -16.17
N ASP A 32 -2.50 5.36 -16.10
CA ASP A 32 -1.34 6.23 -15.90
C ASP A 32 -1.15 6.66 -14.44
N ALA A 33 -1.75 5.95 -13.50
CA ALA A 33 -1.65 6.26 -12.07
C ALA A 33 -0.23 6.17 -11.56
N THR A 34 0.07 6.93 -10.51
CA THR A 34 1.30 6.79 -9.74
C THR A 34 0.97 6.52 -8.28
N PHE A 35 1.85 5.79 -7.63
CA PHE A 35 1.75 5.43 -6.22
C PHE A 35 3.10 5.68 -5.56
N SER A 36 3.08 6.08 -4.29
CA SER A 36 4.30 6.13 -3.52
C SER A 36 4.05 5.79 -2.06
N ASP A 37 5.02 5.13 -1.45
CA ASP A 37 5.07 4.90 -0.02
C ASP A 37 6.53 4.83 0.47
N PRO A 38 6.77 4.79 1.80
CA PRO A 38 8.13 4.73 2.33
C PRO A 38 8.87 3.42 2.05
N ALA A 39 8.17 2.33 1.74
CA ALA A 39 8.81 1.02 1.52
C ALA A 39 9.18 0.79 0.05
N PHE A 40 8.23 1.01 -0.87
CA PHE A 40 8.44 0.77 -2.30
C PHE A 40 8.96 1.98 -3.06
N GLY A 41 8.86 3.18 -2.49
CA GLY A 41 9.14 4.40 -3.24
C GLY A 41 8.01 4.70 -4.22
N THR A 42 8.36 5.20 -5.42
CA THR A 42 7.37 5.58 -6.44
C THR A 42 7.18 4.46 -7.45
N LEU A 43 5.92 4.09 -7.69
CA LEU A 43 5.53 3.05 -8.64
C LEU A 43 4.61 3.64 -9.71
N ASP A 44 4.69 3.12 -10.94
CA ASP A 44 3.74 3.46 -12.01
C ASP A 44 2.45 2.62 -11.89
N GLY A 45 1.48 2.85 -12.77
CA GLY A 45 0.18 2.19 -12.70
C GLY A 45 0.25 0.67 -12.84
N GLU A 46 1.13 0.15 -13.67
CA GLU A 46 1.33 -1.29 -13.81
C GLU A 46 1.97 -1.87 -12.55
N GLN A 47 2.98 -1.20 -12.03
CA GLN A 47 3.69 -1.63 -10.82
C GLN A 47 2.79 -1.62 -9.59
N VAL A 48 1.95 -0.60 -9.39
CA VAL A 48 1.07 -0.55 -8.21
C VAL A 48 0.03 -1.65 -8.26
N ARG A 49 -0.53 -1.94 -9.43
CA ARG A 49 -1.47 -3.05 -9.58
C ARG A 49 -0.80 -4.38 -9.29
N ALA A 50 0.41 -4.58 -9.77
CA ALA A 50 1.20 -5.79 -9.48
C ALA A 50 1.55 -5.89 -7.98
N MET A 51 1.86 -4.77 -7.34
CA MET A 51 2.16 -4.74 -5.91
C MET A 51 0.97 -5.23 -5.07
N TRP A 52 -0.24 -4.72 -5.32
CA TRP A 52 -1.42 -5.18 -4.59
C TRP A 52 -1.71 -6.64 -4.87
N THR A 53 -1.55 -7.10 -6.11
CA THR A 53 -1.71 -8.52 -6.44
C THR A 53 -0.71 -9.39 -5.69
N MET A 54 0.55 -8.97 -5.65
CA MET A 54 1.60 -9.69 -4.90
C MET A 54 1.29 -9.74 -3.40
N LEU A 55 1.02 -8.59 -2.80
CA LEU A 55 0.81 -8.50 -1.36
C LEU A 55 -0.42 -9.29 -0.90
N THR A 56 -1.53 -9.21 -1.64
CA THR A 56 -2.74 -9.94 -1.29
C THR A 56 -2.61 -11.44 -1.53
N SER A 57 -1.90 -11.85 -2.58
CA SER A 57 -1.68 -13.28 -2.87
C SER A 57 -0.76 -13.97 -1.86
N GLN A 58 0.15 -13.22 -1.26
CA GLN A 58 1.11 -13.74 -0.27
C GLN A 58 0.63 -13.59 1.17
N ALA A 59 -0.46 -12.86 1.39
CA ALA A 59 -0.98 -12.62 2.73
C ALA A 59 -1.63 -13.88 3.30
N THR A 60 -1.40 -14.13 4.59
CA THR A 60 -2.00 -15.26 5.32
C THR A 60 -2.93 -14.81 6.44
N ASP A 61 -2.61 -13.69 7.08
CA ASP A 61 -3.33 -13.19 8.26
C ASP A 61 -3.60 -11.68 8.19
N LEU A 62 -3.65 -11.14 6.98
CA LEU A 62 -3.85 -9.70 6.76
C LEU A 62 -5.21 -9.22 7.26
N LYS A 63 -5.18 -8.18 8.08
CA LYS A 63 -6.39 -7.51 8.57
C LYS A 63 -6.29 -6.02 8.26
N ILE A 64 -7.27 -5.49 7.54
CA ILE A 64 -7.31 -4.08 7.12
C ILE A 64 -8.51 -3.41 7.78
N THR A 65 -8.26 -2.26 8.40
CA THR A 65 -9.31 -1.40 8.95
C THR A 65 -9.11 0.00 8.40
N ALA A 66 -10.11 0.55 7.72
CA ALA A 66 -10.06 1.90 7.17
C ALA A 66 -11.04 2.82 7.90
N SER A 67 -10.66 4.09 8.04
CA SER A 67 -11.46 5.11 8.71
C SER A 67 -11.19 6.49 8.10
N ASP A 68 -12.01 7.48 8.46
CA ASP A 68 -11.83 8.87 8.03
C ASP A 68 -11.73 9.02 6.52
N ILE A 69 -12.54 8.23 5.79
CA ILE A 69 -12.56 8.27 4.33
C ILE A 69 -13.37 9.48 3.88
N THR A 70 -12.73 10.38 3.16
CA THR A 70 -13.38 11.56 2.55
C THR A 70 -12.90 11.71 1.12
N ALA A 71 -13.76 12.23 0.25
CA ALA A 71 -13.38 12.51 -1.13
C ALA A 71 -14.33 13.52 -1.77
N ASP A 72 -13.80 14.24 -2.74
CA ASP A 72 -14.57 15.07 -3.67
C ASP A 72 -14.22 14.64 -5.11
N ASP A 73 -14.58 15.43 -6.12
CA ASP A 73 -14.31 15.09 -7.51
C ASP A 73 -12.81 15.01 -7.84
N ALA A 74 -11.97 15.77 -7.11
CA ALA A 74 -10.56 15.93 -7.43
C ALA A 74 -9.61 15.20 -6.50
N GLN A 75 -9.98 15.04 -5.24
CA GLN A 75 -9.07 14.49 -4.24
C GLN A 75 -9.79 13.72 -3.14
N GLY A 76 -9.04 12.90 -2.43
CA GLY A 76 -9.54 12.15 -1.30
C GLY A 76 -8.47 11.82 -0.29
N SER A 77 -8.88 11.34 0.86
CA SER A 77 -7.98 10.89 1.91
C SER A 77 -8.64 9.78 2.73
N ALA A 78 -7.79 9.00 3.39
CA ALA A 78 -8.22 7.94 4.29
C ALA A 78 -7.12 7.66 5.31
N HIS A 79 -7.53 7.13 6.45
CA HIS A 79 -6.62 6.49 7.39
C HIS A 79 -6.87 5.00 7.35
N TRP A 80 -5.81 4.17 7.30
CA TRP A 80 -5.99 2.74 7.34
C TRP A 80 -4.93 2.07 8.22
N ARG A 81 -5.31 0.94 8.77
CA ARG A 81 -4.47 0.15 9.66
C ARG A 81 -4.33 -1.24 9.07
N ALA A 82 -3.11 -1.71 8.96
CA ALA A 82 -2.80 -3.05 8.51
C ALA A 82 -2.18 -3.86 9.66
N GLU A 83 -2.74 -5.03 9.93
CA GLU A 83 -2.15 -6.00 10.86
C GLU A 83 -1.82 -7.25 10.07
N TYR A 84 -0.57 -7.71 10.18
CA TYR A 84 -0.13 -8.91 9.47
C TYR A 84 1.17 -9.44 10.07
N THR A 85 1.51 -10.68 9.71
CA THR A 85 2.81 -11.25 10.03
C THR A 85 3.74 -11.04 8.84
N PHE A 86 4.86 -10.38 9.08
CA PHE A 86 5.91 -10.21 8.07
C PHE A 86 6.58 -11.56 7.85
N SER A 87 6.55 -12.06 6.61
CA SER A 87 6.86 -13.46 6.29
C SER A 87 8.26 -13.93 6.68
N ALA A 88 9.23 -13.06 6.60
CA ALA A 88 10.59 -13.35 7.02
C ALA A 88 11.12 -12.13 7.77
N PRO A 89 11.24 -12.17 9.09
CA PRO A 89 11.41 -13.29 10.01
C PRO A 89 10.15 -13.77 10.76
N GLY A 90 8.96 -13.50 10.31
CA GLY A 90 7.73 -13.95 10.97
C GLY A 90 7.28 -13.05 12.11
N ARG A 91 7.56 -11.75 12.05
CA ARG A 91 7.24 -10.78 13.08
C ARG A 91 5.87 -10.13 12.83
N HIS A 92 5.13 -9.95 13.92
CA HIS A 92 3.83 -9.26 13.84
C HIS A 92 4.02 -7.77 13.61
N VAL A 93 3.29 -7.22 12.63
CA VAL A 93 3.31 -5.80 12.28
C VAL A 93 1.92 -5.21 12.40
N VAL A 94 1.84 -4.05 13.06
CA VAL A 94 0.66 -3.17 13.05
C VAL A 94 1.12 -1.85 12.47
N ASN A 95 0.66 -1.52 11.27
CA ASN A 95 1.05 -0.30 10.59
C ASN A 95 -0.14 0.64 10.45
N GLU A 96 0.06 1.91 10.81
CA GLU A 96 -0.94 2.97 10.69
C GLU A 96 -0.52 3.87 9.53
N ILE A 97 -1.40 4.02 8.54
CA ILE A 97 -1.09 4.68 7.29
C ILE A 97 -2.10 5.80 7.01
N ASP A 98 -1.59 6.96 6.59
CA ASP A 98 -2.40 8.05 6.08
C ASP A 98 -2.27 8.08 4.57
N ALA A 99 -3.38 7.94 3.87
CA ALA A 99 -3.44 7.88 2.41
C ALA A 99 -4.05 9.16 1.86
N THR A 100 -3.45 9.67 0.77
CA THR A 100 -4.02 10.77 -0.02
C THR A 100 -4.14 10.33 -1.46
N PHE A 101 -5.18 10.84 -2.13
CA PHE A 101 -5.55 10.44 -3.48
C PHE A 101 -5.88 11.65 -4.34
N ARG A 102 -5.55 11.56 -5.62
CA ARG A 102 -6.08 12.47 -6.66
C ARG A 102 -6.89 11.67 -7.64
N PHE A 103 -8.03 12.22 -8.03
CA PHE A 103 -8.98 11.59 -8.94
C PHE A 103 -9.07 12.33 -10.27
N ARG A 104 -9.33 11.58 -11.33
CA ARG A 104 -9.70 12.09 -12.65
C ARG A 104 -10.74 11.13 -13.21
N ASP A 105 -11.93 11.67 -13.51
CA ASP A 105 -13.05 10.89 -14.07
C ASP A 105 -13.38 9.63 -13.25
N GLY A 106 -13.36 9.76 -11.92
CA GLY A 106 -13.71 8.67 -11.00
C GLY A 106 -12.62 7.66 -10.77
N LYS A 107 -11.42 7.84 -11.34
CA LYS A 107 -10.27 6.96 -11.15
C LYS A 107 -9.14 7.69 -10.44
N VAL A 108 -8.36 6.94 -9.67
CA VAL A 108 -7.19 7.49 -8.98
C VAL A 108 -6.04 7.64 -9.97
N VAL A 109 -5.47 8.84 -10.02
CA VAL A 109 -4.27 9.14 -10.82
C VAL A 109 -3.02 9.30 -9.95
N GLU A 110 -3.18 9.64 -8.67
CA GLU A 110 -2.08 9.68 -7.71
C GLU A 110 -2.56 9.12 -6.37
N HIS A 111 -1.74 8.26 -5.77
CA HIS A 111 -1.99 7.68 -4.46
C HIS A 111 -0.69 7.73 -3.66
N HIS A 112 -0.72 8.38 -2.51
CA HIS A 112 0.42 8.47 -1.61
C HIS A 112 0.05 7.90 -0.26
N ASP A 113 0.80 6.89 0.19
CA ASP A 113 0.69 6.35 1.53
C ASP A 113 1.85 6.86 2.38
N ARG A 114 1.53 7.36 3.58
CA ARG A 114 2.54 7.84 4.53
C ARG A 114 2.42 7.09 5.83
N PHE A 115 3.53 6.57 6.31
CA PHE A 115 3.64 5.93 7.61
C PHE A 115 5.07 6.10 8.13
N SER A 116 5.27 5.84 9.43
CA SER A 116 6.61 5.88 10.03
C SER A 116 7.39 4.64 9.57
N PHE A 117 8.35 4.83 8.68
CA PHE A 117 9.25 3.77 8.22
C PHE A 117 10.03 3.18 9.42
N TRP A 118 10.47 4.02 10.34
CA TRP A 118 11.17 3.59 11.54
C TRP A 118 10.30 2.65 12.41
N ARG A 119 9.06 3.06 12.67
CA ARG A 119 8.13 2.23 13.46
C ARG A 119 7.83 0.90 12.76
N TRP A 120 7.57 0.96 11.44
CA TRP A 120 7.35 -0.23 10.64
C TRP A 120 8.56 -1.17 10.69
N SER A 121 9.77 -0.64 10.43
CA SER A 121 10.98 -1.45 10.38
C SER A 121 11.34 -2.10 11.71
N ARG A 122 11.07 -1.42 12.81
CA ARG A 122 11.26 -2.01 14.15
C ARG A 122 10.38 -3.23 14.36
N GLN A 123 9.14 -3.18 13.90
CA GLN A 123 8.20 -4.31 14.01
C GLN A 123 8.57 -5.42 13.04
N ALA A 124 8.83 -5.09 11.79
CA ALA A 124 9.05 -6.06 10.72
C ALA A 124 10.43 -6.72 10.81
N LEU A 125 11.47 -5.96 11.16
CA LEU A 125 12.86 -6.39 11.11
C LEU A 125 13.48 -6.62 12.50
N GLY A 126 12.82 -6.16 13.57
CA GLY A 126 13.34 -6.28 14.92
C GLY A 126 14.67 -5.54 15.10
N PRO A 127 15.68 -6.19 15.75
CA PRO A 127 16.97 -5.52 16.00
C PRO A 127 17.69 -5.04 14.74
N ALA A 128 17.46 -5.66 13.58
CA ALA A 128 18.03 -5.22 12.31
C ALA A 128 17.58 -3.80 11.93
N ALA A 129 16.46 -3.33 12.47
CA ALA A 129 15.98 -1.98 12.23
C ALA A 129 16.95 -0.89 12.72
N LEU A 130 17.76 -1.19 13.73
CA LEU A 130 18.77 -0.24 14.22
C LEU A 130 19.76 0.15 13.11
N VAL A 131 20.01 -0.77 12.17
CA VAL A 131 20.89 -0.54 11.03
C VAL A 131 20.09 -0.13 9.80
N MET A 132 18.99 -0.83 9.50
CA MET A 132 18.26 -0.68 8.24
C MET A 132 17.14 0.37 8.29
N GLY A 133 16.59 0.67 9.44
CA GLY A 133 15.49 1.61 9.59
C GLY A 133 15.88 3.00 10.06
N SER A 134 17.10 3.18 10.58
CA SER A 134 17.54 4.39 11.24
C SER A 134 18.36 5.35 10.37
N ASN A 135 18.72 4.96 9.14
CA ASN A 135 19.55 5.78 8.27
C ASN A 135 19.13 5.64 6.80
N PRO A 136 19.48 6.64 5.95
CA PRO A 136 19.10 6.62 4.54
C PRO A 136 19.61 5.43 3.74
N LEU A 137 20.79 4.91 4.05
CA LEU A 137 21.35 3.76 3.35
C LEU A 137 20.54 2.48 3.64
N GLY A 138 20.18 2.27 4.90
CA GLY A 138 19.35 1.14 5.30
C GLY A 138 17.95 1.24 4.69
N HIS A 139 17.36 2.43 4.67
CA HIS A 139 16.07 2.67 4.03
C HIS A 139 16.14 2.35 2.52
N ALA A 140 17.17 2.84 1.84
CA ALA A 140 17.39 2.57 0.41
C ALA A 140 17.52 1.07 0.14
N LEU A 141 18.21 0.33 1.02
CA LEU A 141 18.36 -1.12 0.88
C LEU A 141 17.03 -1.85 1.01
N VAL A 142 16.18 -1.46 1.96
CA VAL A 142 14.84 -2.04 2.13
C VAL A 142 13.99 -1.77 0.89
N THR A 143 13.98 -0.54 0.38
CA THR A 143 13.26 -0.18 -0.84
C THR A 143 13.75 -0.99 -2.03
N ARG A 144 15.06 -1.14 -2.18
CA ARG A 144 15.65 -1.93 -3.27
C ARG A 144 15.20 -3.39 -3.20
N ARG A 145 15.16 -3.98 -2.00
CA ARG A 145 14.69 -5.36 -1.83
C ARG A 145 13.21 -5.50 -2.13
N ALA A 146 12.39 -4.56 -1.66
CA ALA A 146 10.96 -4.56 -1.93
C ALA A 146 10.68 -4.47 -3.44
N ARG A 147 11.35 -3.56 -4.12
CA ARG A 147 11.23 -3.41 -5.58
C ARG A 147 11.75 -4.63 -6.33
N GLY A 148 12.83 -5.24 -5.85
CA GLY A 148 13.36 -6.47 -6.45
C GLY A 148 12.37 -7.63 -6.38
N ARG A 149 11.67 -7.76 -5.26
CA ARG A 149 10.60 -8.76 -5.11
C ARG A 149 9.43 -8.48 -6.05
N LEU A 150 9.06 -7.22 -6.19
CA LEU A 150 7.99 -6.82 -7.11
C LEU A 150 8.37 -7.10 -8.56
N ASP A 151 9.60 -6.75 -8.96
CA ASP A 151 10.10 -7.01 -10.32
C ASP A 151 10.10 -8.51 -10.64
N ALA A 152 10.53 -9.33 -9.67
CA ALA A 152 10.52 -10.79 -9.81
C ALA A 152 9.10 -11.34 -9.96
N PHE A 153 8.16 -10.80 -9.19
CA PHE A 153 6.75 -11.18 -9.27
C PHE A 153 6.15 -10.82 -10.64
N MET A 154 6.43 -9.62 -11.13
CA MET A 154 5.95 -9.16 -12.44
C MET A 154 6.52 -10.01 -13.58
N ALA A 155 7.80 -10.39 -13.48
CA ALA A 155 8.45 -11.24 -14.48
C ALA A 155 7.81 -12.62 -14.56
N LYS A 156 7.38 -13.19 -13.43
CA LYS A 156 6.68 -14.49 -13.40
C LYS A 156 5.27 -14.43 -13.94
N SER A 157 4.64 -13.25 -13.86
CA SER A 157 3.24 -13.05 -14.28
C SER A 157 3.10 -12.62 -15.73
N ALA A 158 4.22 -12.31 -16.38
CA ALA A 158 4.25 -11.87 -17.77
C ALA A 158 4.07 -13.06 -18.74
#